data_096953b2070c45aae19e1dc3188b9c55
#
_entry.id   096953b2070c45aae19e1dc3188b9c55
#
_cell.length_a   1.000
_cell.length_b   1.000
_cell.length_c   1.000
_cell.angle_alpha   90.00
_cell.angle_beta   90.00
_cell.angle_gamma   90.00
#
_symmetry.space_group_name_H-M   'P 1'
#
loop_
_entity.id
_entity.type
_entity.pdbx_description
1 polymer ?
#
loop_
_entity_poly.entity_id
_entity_poly.type
_entity_poly.pdbx_seq_one_letter_code
_entity_poly.pdbx_strand_id
1 'polypeptide(L)'
;MARTALALLAVLLVAGCGGTPSSSTLHATFRDRNGDGVLERVGGEPLVDRTELAPASKPVRRLALFAQLTDAHVVDEESPARLEVLDRRGAPFTSAFRPQEALSGQVLDATVLSLNALHPQAVVETGDLVDNAQQNELDEALAILRGGRVEPNSGAPGYRGVQEASNPDPYYYRPDVDPPRHPGLLAQAQRPFESPGLKAPWYPVVGNHDLLVQGNLAPTPRTNAIATGDRKLLTLGPAALEAVRGLRLSRATVAQLLRSGLPGASERVPADPRRRELSAAQVLAALRHASGHGGSGPLLDYVFDAGAVRGIVLDTIRRDVGSGGLVRPAQLRWLARELRAAGRRPVVLFTHSPLTSAAGGAAALALLDRDRHVVAAVHGDTHRNQIVPRGHYWLIGTSSLADYPQQARAFELDRAADGKLVLQTWMIDHDPSDRLAELSRQLAYLDFQGGRVQGFAGTPADRNARLYLP
;
A
#
# COMPACT_ATOMS: atom_id res chain seq x y z
N MET A 1 18.48 -39.52 59.73
CA MET A 1 17.53 -40.03 58.78
C MET A 1 16.94 -38.83 58.01
N ALA A 2 17.52 -38.51 56.89
CA ALA A 2 17.06 -37.36 56.02
C ALA A 2 16.26 -37.93 54.86
N ARG A 3 15.04 -37.48 54.71
CA ARG A 3 14.16 -37.80 53.55
C ARG A 3 14.28 -36.70 52.53
N THR A 4 14.88 -37.02 51.41
CA THR A 4 14.97 -36.19 50.23
C THR A 4 13.66 -36.30 49.45
N ALA A 5 12.96 -35.18 49.27
CA ALA A 5 11.77 -35.11 48.40
C ALA A 5 12.20 -34.68 46.99
N LEU A 6 11.94 -35.54 46.01
CA LEU A 6 12.17 -35.29 44.61
C LEU A 6 10.92 -34.57 44.07
N ALA A 7 11.08 -33.32 43.65
CA ALA A 7 10.00 -32.58 42.94
C ALA A 7 10.10 -32.88 41.45
N LEU A 8 9.09 -33.56 40.90
CA LEU A 8 8.89 -33.73 39.47
C LEU A 8 8.35 -32.40 38.86
N LEU A 9 9.15 -31.80 38.03
CA LEU A 9 8.73 -30.67 37.21
C LEU A 9 7.99 -31.19 35.95
N ALA A 10 6.67 -31.09 35.95
CA ALA A 10 5.87 -31.40 34.78
C ALA A 10 5.95 -30.22 33.78
N VAL A 11 6.67 -30.40 32.68
CA VAL A 11 6.65 -29.48 31.55
C VAL A 11 5.36 -29.72 30.79
N LEU A 12 4.38 -28.80 30.93
CA LEU A 12 3.21 -28.73 30.10
C LEU A 12 3.63 -28.19 28.72
N LEU A 13 3.76 -29.08 27.76
CA LEU A 13 3.76 -28.73 26.33
C LEU A 13 2.35 -28.21 25.96
N VAL A 14 2.19 -26.90 25.94
CA VAL A 14 1.03 -26.26 25.32
C VAL A 14 1.20 -26.43 23.81
N ALA A 15 0.47 -27.40 23.23
CA ALA A 15 0.28 -27.48 21.79
C ALA A 15 -0.46 -26.20 21.36
N GLY A 16 0.27 -25.27 20.74
CA GLY A 16 -0.30 -24.05 20.19
C GLY A 16 -1.28 -24.42 19.07
N CYS A 17 -2.57 -24.36 19.38
CA CYS A 17 -3.57 -24.21 18.34
C CYS A 17 -3.20 -22.97 17.53
N GLY A 18 -3.04 -23.11 16.20
CA GLY A 18 -2.81 -22.00 15.28
C GLY A 18 -3.98 -21.01 15.37
N GLY A 19 -3.90 -20.10 16.34
CA GLY A 19 -4.84 -19.00 16.51
C GLY A 19 -4.65 -18.01 15.36
N THR A 20 -5.75 -17.47 14.85
CA THR A 20 -5.77 -16.39 13.88
C THR A 20 -4.95 -15.22 14.45
N PRO A 21 -4.14 -14.52 13.63
CA PRO A 21 -3.26 -13.45 14.13
C PRO A 21 -4.02 -12.41 14.95
N SER A 22 -3.38 -11.86 15.97
CA SER A 22 -3.96 -10.81 16.82
C SER A 22 -4.39 -9.56 16.03
N SER A 23 -3.86 -9.38 14.83
CA SER A 23 -4.13 -8.29 13.89
C SER A 23 -5.27 -8.57 12.90
N SER A 24 -5.88 -9.76 12.91
CA SER A 24 -7.02 -10.07 12.04
C SER A 24 -8.26 -9.31 12.52
N THR A 25 -8.89 -8.57 11.61
CA THR A 25 -10.14 -7.85 11.89
C THR A 25 -11.33 -8.78 12.18
N LEU A 26 -11.20 -10.09 11.95
CA LEU A 26 -12.17 -11.08 12.41
C LEU A 26 -12.24 -11.19 13.94
N HIS A 27 -11.17 -10.82 14.65
CA HIS A 27 -11.09 -10.93 16.11
C HIS A 27 -11.17 -9.59 16.82
N ALA A 28 -10.47 -8.60 16.30
CA ALA A 28 -10.48 -7.25 16.82
C ALA A 28 -10.11 -6.26 15.73
N THR A 29 -10.58 -5.03 15.83
CA THR A 29 -10.22 -3.91 14.95
C THR A 29 -10.30 -2.61 15.73
N PHE A 30 -10.12 -1.48 15.05
CA PHE A 30 -10.15 -0.15 15.65
C PHE A 30 -11.33 0.66 15.15
N ARG A 31 -12.05 1.32 16.06
CA ARG A 31 -13.19 2.20 15.76
C ARG A 31 -13.29 3.33 16.76
N ASP A 32 -13.75 4.47 16.31
CA ASP A 32 -14.28 5.51 17.17
C ASP A 32 -15.71 5.13 17.58
N ARG A 33 -15.91 4.77 18.86
CA ARG A 33 -17.19 4.27 19.38
C ARG A 33 -18.16 5.36 19.80
N ASN A 34 -17.64 6.48 20.25
CA ASN A 34 -18.39 7.56 20.86
C ASN A 34 -18.36 8.86 20.04
N GLY A 35 -17.62 8.89 18.92
CA GLY A 35 -17.52 10.03 18.02
C GLY A 35 -16.61 11.16 18.54
N ASP A 36 -15.71 10.84 19.49
CA ASP A 36 -14.77 11.82 20.03
C ASP A 36 -13.47 11.99 19.22
N GLY A 37 -13.32 11.22 18.15
CA GLY A 37 -12.14 11.24 17.29
C GLY A 37 -11.01 10.31 17.73
N VAL A 38 -11.22 9.52 18.80
CA VAL A 38 -10.21 8.58 19.31
C VAL A 38 -10.56 7.15 18.88
N LEU A 39 -9.59 6.48 18.27
CA LEU A 39 -9.75 5.09 17.90
C LEU A 39 -9.51 4.17 19.10
N GLU A 40 -10.48 3.31 19.36
CA GLU A 40 -10.40 2.29 20.41
C GLU A 40 -10.38 0.90 19.78
N ARG A 41 -9.65 -0.03 20.40
CA ARG A 41 -9.71 -1.44 20.01
C ARG A 41 -11.06 -2.04 20.42
N VAL A 42 -11.76 -2.59 19.43
CA VAL A 42 -13.10 -3.18 19.60
C VAL A 42 -13.12 -4.63 19.15
N GLY A 43 -14.23 -5.33 19.41
CA GLY A 43 -14.47 -6.68 18.90
C GLY A 43 -14.43 -6.73 17.38
N GLY A 44 -14.11 -7.93 16.85
CA GLY A 44 -13.93 -8.14 15.41
C GLY A 44 -15.21 -8.02 14.59
N GLU A 45 -15.02 -7.98 13.29
CA GLU A 45 -16.06 -7.90 12.28
C GLU A 45 -16.29 -9.29 11.67
N PRO A 46 -17.53 -9.80 11.63
CA PRO A 46 -17.80 -11.12 11.04
C PRO A 46 -17.60 -11.11 9.52
N LEU A 47 -17.41 -12.30 8.95
CA LEU A 47 -17.47 -12.49 7.50
C LEU A 47 -18.93 -12.33 7.01
N VAL A 48 -19.12 -11.50 5.99
CA VAL A 48 -20.40 -11.31 5.30
C VAL A 48 -20.48 -12.28 4.11
N ASP A 49 -21.55 -13.05 4.04
CA ASP A 49 -21.77 -13.96 2.91
C ASP A 49 -22.20 -13.18 1.65
N ARG A 50 -21.47 -13.33 0.55
CA ARG A 50 -21.69 -12.69 -0.75
C ARG A 50 -22.09 -13.75 -1.77
N THR A 51 -23.39 -13.87 -2.01
CA THR A 51 -24.00 -14.93 -2.80
C THR A 51 -24.44 -14.50 -4.20
N GLU A 52 -23.99 -13.34 -4.67
CA GLU A 52 -24.39 -12.77 -5.96
C GLU A 52 -23.95 -13.63 -7.16
N LEU A 53 -22.86 -14.37 -7.04
CA LEU A 53 -22.37 -15.24 -8.12
C LEU A 53 -22.75 -16.71 -7.94
N ALA A 54 -22.91 -17.19 -6.70
CA ALA A 54 -23.31 -18.55 -6.40
C ALA A 54 -23.95 -18.65 -5.01
N PRO A 55 -24.83 -19.63 -4.77
CA PRO A 55 -25.38 -19.92 -3.44
C PRO A 55 -24.29 -20.23 -2.43
N ALA A 56 -24.56 -19.93 -1.16
CA ALA A 56 -23.67 -20.25 -0.06
C ALA A 56 -23.41 -21.76 0.05
N SER A 57 -22.15 -22.13 0.23
CA SER A 57 -21.69 -23.48 0.43
C SER A 57 -20.59 -23.55 1.49
N LYS A 58 -20.58 -24.61 2.31
CA LYS A 58 -19.66 -24.72 3.45
C LYS A 58 -18.23 -25.01 2.97
N PRO A 59 -17.23 -24.16 3.29
CA PRO A 59 -15.82 -24.46 3.08
C PRO A 59 -15.41 -25.72 3.85
N VAL A 60 -14.65 -26.63 3.21
CA VAL A 60 -14.23 -27.89 3.83
C VAL A 60 -12.72 -28.14 3.70
N ARG A 61 -12.04 -27.55 2.72
CA ARG A 61 -10.61 -27.75 2.51
C ARG A 61 -9.93 -26.51 1.97
N ARG A 62 -8.97 -25.97 2.71
CA ARG A 62 -8.12 -24.88 2.25
C ARG A 62 -7.26 -25.32 1.05
N LEU A 63 -7.24 -24.51 0.02
CA LEU A 63 -6.43 -24.67 -1.19
C LEU A 63 -5.27 -23.70 -1.23
N ALA A 64 -5.45 -22.49 -0.70
CA ALA A 64 -4.42 -21.46 -0.61
C ALA A 64 -4.74 -20.46 0.50
N LEU A 65 -3.69 -19.89 1.11
CA LEU A 65 -3.73 -18.72 1.97
C LEU A 65 -2.67 -17.74 1.48
N PHE A 66 -3.06 -16.55 1.07
CA PHE A 66 -2.14 -15.49 0.65
C PHE A 66 -2.63 -14.14 1.16
N ALA A 67 -1.77 -13.14 1.10
CA ALA A 67 -2.11 -11.80 1.55
C ALA A 67 -1.73 -10.75 0.52
N GLN A 68 -2.33 -9.57 0.65
CA GLN A 68 -2.04 -8.37 -0.12
C GLN A 68 -1.72 -7.23 0.83
N LEU A 69 -0.67 -6.49 0.55
CA LEU A 69 -0.46 -5.12 1.00
C LEU A 69 -0.39 -4.21 -0.24
N THR A 70 -0.72 -2.94 -0.09
CA THR A 70 -0.78 -2.01 -1.21
C THR A 70 -0.64 -0.56 -0.76
N ASP A 71 -0.12 0.28 -1.65
CA ASP A 71 -0.12 1.73 -1.47
C ASP A 71 0.49 2.14 -0.11
N ALA A 72 1.70 1.64 0.17
CA ALA A 72 2.41 1.95 1.42
C ALA A 72 2.93 3.39 1.42
N HIS A 73 3.26 3.91 0.24
CA HIS A 73 3.78 5.26 0.06
C HIS A 73 4.88 5.60 1.07
N VAL A 74 5.90 4.73 1.18
CA VAL A 74 7.09 5.10 1.94
C VAL A 74 7.68 6.36 1.32
N VAL A 75 7.78 7.41 2.12
CA VAL A 75 8.04 8.76 1.63
C VAL A 75 9.16 9.44 2.41
N ASP A 76 10.03 10.15 1.69
CA ASP A 76 10.91 11.15 2.26
C ASP A 76 10.16 12.50 2.33
N GLU A 77 9.55 12.76 3.45
CA GLU A 77 8.76 13.97 3.69
C GLU A 77 9.60 15.26 3.71
N GLU A 78 10.92 15.13 3.80
CA GLU A 78 11.86 16.25 3.69
C GLU A 78 12.27 16.54 2.25
N SER A 79 11.98 15.66 1.30
CA SER A 79 12.41 15.79 -0.09
C SER A 79 11.88 17.08 -0.73
N PRO A 80 12.76 17.88 -1.38
CA PRO A 80 12.32 19.00 -2.20
C PRO A 80 11.42 18.64 -3.39
N ALA A 81 11.40 17.38 -3.82
CA ALA A 81 10.51 16.91 -4.88
C ALA A 81 9.08 16.64 -4.39
N ARG A 82 8.88 16.57 -3.08
CA ARG A 82 7.55 16.46 -2.48
C ARG A 82 6.88 17.84 -2.45
N LEU A 83 5.73 17.96 -3.09
CA LEU A 83 5.00 19.23 -3.27
C LEU A 83 3.70 19.24 -2.43
N GLU A 84 3.84 19.16 -1.12
CA GLU A 84 2.73 19.12 -0.15
C GLU A 84 1.79 20.32 -0.30
N VAL A 85 2.34 21.44 -0.73
CA VAL A 85 1.60 22.68 -0.96
C VAL A 85 0.43 22.52 -1.96
N LEU A 86 0.48 21.51 -2.80
CA LEU A 86 -0.60 21.23 -3.76
C LEU A 86 -1.86 20.68 -3.07
N ASP A 87 -1.76 20.08 -1.90
CA ASP A 87 -2.88 19.53 -1.15
C ASP A 87 -3.97 20.58 -0.86
N ARG A 88 -3.58 21.83 -0.63
CA ARG A 88 -4.51 22.97 -0.44
C ARG A 88 -5.47 23.21 -1.61
N ARG A 89 -5.18 22.62 -2.76
CA ARG A 89 -6.00 22.77 -3.94
C ARG A 89 -7.21 21.84 -3.93
N GLY A 90 -7.23 20.86 -3.02
CA GLY A 90 -8.19 19.79 -3.07
C GLY A 90 -7.97 18.90 -4.30
N ALA A 91 -9.01 18.15 -4.69
CA ALA A 91 -8.90 17.21 -5.80
C ALA A 91 -8.36 17.87 -7.08
N PRO A 92 -7.43 17.22 -7.80
CA PRO A 92 -6.94 15.83 -7.63
C PRO A 92 -5.70 15.69 -6.70
N PHE A 93 -5.34 16.70 -5.91
CA PHE A 93 -4.11 16.75 -5.12
C PHE A 93 -4.29 16.39 -3.64
N THR A 94 -5.43 15.83 -3.25
CA THR A 94 -5.78 15.53 -1.86
C THR A 94 -4.87 14.50 -1.16
N SER A 95 -3.90 13.95 -1.87
CA SER A 95 -2.90 13.02 -1.34
C SER A 95 -1.49 13.62 -1.29
N ALA A 96 -1.34 14.92 -1.59
CA ALA A 96 -0.03 15.57 -1.62
C ALA A 96 0.55 15.84 -0.23
N PHE A 97 -0.27 15.84 0.83
CA PHE A 97 0.16 15.92 2.22
C PHE A 97 -0.70 15.02 3.09
N ARG A 98 -0.10 14.39 4.09
CA ARG A 98 -0.78 13.60 5.13
C ARG A 98 -0.13 13.87 6.49
N PRO A 99 -0.90 14.10 7.57
CA PRO A 99 -0.35 14.34 8.91
C PRO A 99 0.56 13.20 9.41
N GLN A 100 0.34 11.98 8.95
CA GLN A 100 1.02 10.76 9.34
C GLN A 100 2.16 10.33 8.40
N GLU A 101 2.46 11.07 7.34
CA GLU A 101 3.37 10.61 6.27
C GLU A 101 4.78 10.28 6.76
N ALA A 102 5.29 10.99 7.78
CA ALA A 102 6.57 10.69 8.41
C ALA A 102 6.65 9.31 9.08
N LEU A 103 5.51 8.60 9.20
CA LEU A 103 5.40 7.29 9.84
C LEU A 103 5.14 6.15 8.84
N SER A 104 5.27 6.40 7.54
CA SER A 104 4.96 5.40 6.50
C SER A 104 5.83 4.15 6.60
N GLY A 105 7.12 4.29 6.90
CA GLY A 105 8.02 3.16 7.12
C GLY A 105 7.61 2.31 8.33
N GLN A 106 7.22 2.93 9.45
CA GLN A 106 6.77 2.21 10.65
C GLN A 106 5.44 1.46 10.41
N VAL A 107 4.52 2.05 9.65
CA VAL A 107 3.27 1.36 9.26
C VAL A 107 3.55 0.15 8.39
N LEU A 108 4.47 0.26 7.44
CA LEU A 108 4.87 -0.87 6.61
C LEU A 108 5.52 -1.98 7.45
N ASP A 109 6.43 -1.65 8.38
CA ASP A 109 7.08 -2.63 9.26
C ASP A 109 6.08 -3.34 10.18
N ALA A 110 5.19 -2.59 10.83
CA ALA A 110 4.13 -3.15 11.66
C ALA A 110 3.16 -4.04 10.85
N THR A 111 2.94 -3.71 9.56
CA THR A 111 2.18 -4.56 8.63
C THR A 111 2.93 -5.85 8.31
N VAL A 112 4.25 -5.79 8.09
CA VAL A 112 5.11 -6.98 7.89
C VAL A 112 5.02 -7.93 9.09
N LEU A 113 5.04 -7.40 10.32
CA LEU A 113 4.86 -8.20 11.53
C LEU A 113 3.52 -8.93 11.54
N SER A 114 2.43 -8.24 11.23
CA SER A 114 1.09 -8.83 11.15
C SER A 114 0.96 -9.89 10.07
N LEU A 115 1.53 -9.65 8.88
CA LEU A 115 1.53 -10.61 7.79
C LEU A 115 2.39 -11.84 8.12
N ASN A 116 3.50 -11.66 8.82
CA ASN A 116 4.31 -12.79 9.30
C ASN A 116 3.53 -13.67 10.30
N ALA A 117 2.72 -13.05 11.17
CA ALA A 117 1.86 -13.79 12.10
C ALA A 117 0.72 -14.55 11.41
N LEU A 118 0.28 -14.11 10.23
CA LEU A 118 -0.72 -14.82 9.40
C LEU A 118 -0.17 -16.12 8.79
N HIS A 119 1.16 -16.23 8.60
CA HIS A 119 1.82 -17.36 7.92
C HIS A 119 1.26 -17.65 6.52
N PRO A 120 1.14 -16.67 5.61
CA PRO A 120 0.63 -16.90 4.27
C PRO A 120 1.64 -17.65 3.40
N GLN A 121 1.18 -18.30 2.35
CA GLN A 121 2.03 -18.95 1.35
C GLN A 121 2.68 -17.95 0.38
N ALA A 122 2.08 -16.75 0.28
CA ALA A 122 2.57 -15.65 -0.54
C ALA A 122 2.03 -14.32 -0.01
N VAL A 123 2.82 -13.25 -0.18
CA VAL A 123 2.37 -11.87 -0.01
C VAL A 123 2.49 -11.17 -1.36
N VAL A 124 1.44 -10.49 -1.81
CA VAL A 124 1.48 -9.67 -3.03
C VAL A 124 1.49 -8.21 -2.62
N GLU A 125 2.54 -7.50 -2.97
CA GLU A 125 2.64 -6.06 -2.83
C GLU A 125 2.11 -5.45 -4.14
N THR A 126 0.98 -4.74 -4.10
CA THR A 126 0.26 -4.33 -5.31
C THR A 126 0.50 -2.88 -5.75
N GLY A 127 1.70 -2.39 -5.52
CA GLY A 127 2.22 -1.14 -6.07
C GLY A 127 2.02 0.07 -5.18
N ASP A 128 2.61 1.18 -5.60
CA ASP A 128 2.79 2.40 -4.82
C ASP A 128 3.44 2.11 -3.46
N LEU A 129 4.53 1.32 -3.54
CA LEU A 129 5.37 1.00 -2.40
C LEU A 129 6.07 2.26 -1.87
N VAL A 130 6.52 3.13 -2.79
CA VAL A 130 7.14 4.42 -2.48
C VAL A 130 6.36 5.58 -3.09
N ASP A 131 6.67 6.84 -2.70
CA ASP A 131 5.87 8.00 -3.11
C ASP A 131 6.43 8.78 -4.32
N ASN A 132 7.76 8.75 -4.57
CA ASN A 132 8.40 9.63 -5.55
C ASN A 132 9.36 8.96 -6.54
N ALA A 133 9.42 7.67 -6.65
CA ALA A 133 10.45 6.96 -7.41
C ALA A 133 11.89 7.31 -6.97
N GLN A 134 12.11 7.71 -5.73
CA GLN A 134 13.41 8.07 -5.18
C GLN A 134 14.19 6.85 -4.66
N GLN A 135 15.53 6.92 -4.75
CA GLN A 135 16.40 5.83 -4.31
C GLN A 135 16.26 5.59 -2.79
N ASN A 136 16.28 6.64 -1.96
CA ASN A 136 16.20 6.50 -0.52
C ASN A 136 14.86 5.93 -0.05
N GLU A 137 13.74 6.35 -0.63
CA GLU A 137 12.42 5.77 -0.35
C GLU A 137 12.37 4.29 -0.70
N LEU A 138 12.89 3.91 -1.88
CA LEU A 138 12.93 2.53 -2.33
C LEU A 138 13.88 1.68 -1.46
N ASP A 139 15.04 2.20 -1.09
CA ASP A 139 16.00 1.51 -0.21
C ASP A 139 15.37 1.24 1.17
N GLU A 140 14.65 2.21 1.74
CA GLU A 140 13.91 2.07 3.00
C GLU A 140 12.83 0.99 2.89
N ALA A 141 11.94 1.10 1.92
CA ALA A 141 10.84 0.14 1.72
C ALA A 141 11.37 -1.28 1.49
N LEU A 142 12.41 -1.44 0.68
CA LEU A 142 13.03 -2.74 0.43
C LEU A 142 13.77 -3.31 1.66
N ALA A 143 14.38 -2.45 2.49
CA ALA A 143 14.97 -2.88 3.76
C ALA A 143 13.90 -3.45 4.70
N ILE A 144 12.72 -2.81 4.76
CA ILE A 144 11.59 -3.29 5.55
C ILE A 144 11.08 -4.64 5.01
N LEU A 145 10.86 -4.78 3.70
CA LEU A 145 10.30 -6.01 3.12
C LEU A 145 11.27 -7.19 3.17
N ARG A 146 12.58 -6.95 3.03
CA ARG A 146 13.62 -7.98 3.06
C ARG A 146 14.11 -8.33 4.45
N GLY A 147 13.93 -7.43 5.39
CA GLY A 147 14.54 -7.46 6.71
C GLY A 147 15.93 -6.84 6.75
N GLY A 148 16.25 -6.25 7.88
CA GLY A 148 17.50 -5.59 8.17
C GLY A 148 17.32 -4.20 8.73
N ARG A 149 18.42 -3.44 8.74
CA ARG A 149 18.45 -2.09 9.27
C ARG A 149 17.77 -1.11 8.31
N VAL A 150 16.86 -0.33 8.84
CA VAL A 150 16.09 0.71 8.16
C VAL A 150 16.56 2.08 8.61
N GLU A 151 16.78 2.99 7.67
CA GLU A 151 17.29 4.35 7.90
C GLU A 151 16.29 5.38 7.34
N PRO A 152 15.23 5.73 8.08
CA PRO A 152 14.18 6.64 7.57
C PRO A 152 14.68 8.05 7.30
N ASN A 153 15.71 8.52 8.04
CA ASN A 153 16.20 9.88 7.91
C ASN A 153 16.97 10.10 6.60
N SER A 154 16.70 11.21 5.95
CA SER A 154 17.46 11.73 4.80
C SER A 154 18.21 13.02 5.13
N GLY A 155 19.19 13.39 4.34
CA GLY A 155 19.98 14.63 4.50
C GLY A 155 20.84 14.63 5.75
N ALA A 156 20.46 15.39 6.77
CA ALA A 156 21.17 15.51 8.04
C ALA A 156 20.26 15.14 9.22
N PRO A 157 20.82 14.80 10.40
CA PRO A 157 20.01 14.51 11.56
C PRO A 157 19.09 15.67 11.96
N GLY A 158 17.84 15.34 12.28
CA GLY A 158 16.80 16.28 12.68
C GLY A 158 15.90 16.69 11.53
N TYR A 159 14.60 16.63 11.76
CA TYR A 159 13.56 16.89 10.77
C TYR A 159 13.61 18.32 10.20
N ARG A 160 13.49 18.43 8.88
CA ARG A 160 13.41 19.67 8.11
C ARG A 160 12.32 19.56 7.04
N GLY A 161 11.11 20.02 7.35
CA GLY A 161 10.00 19.94 6.41
C GLY A 161 8.76 20.68 6.88
N VAL A 162 7.64 20.51 6.17
CA VAL A 162 6.42 21.29 6.41
C VAL A 162 5.80 21.09 7.79
N GLN A 163 6.13 20.01 8.48
CA GLN A 163 5.63 19.71 9.84
C GLN A 163 6.54 20.23 10.95
N GLU A 164 7.62 20.96 10.61
CA GLU A 164 8.51 21.53 11.63
C GLU A 164 7.77 22.55 12.52
N ALA A 165 8.05 22.52 13.82
CA ALA A 165 7.40 23.40 14.81
C ALA A 165 7.53 24.91 14.47
N SER A 166 8.60 25.29 13.77
CA SER A 166 8.86 26.66 13.31
C SER A 166 8.05 27.07 12.07
N ASN A 167 7.44 26.14 11.34
CA ASN A 167 6.63 26.48 10.17
C ASN A 167 5.42 27.34 10.60
N PRO A 168 5.30 28.58 10.11
CA PRO A 168 4.22 29.48 10.52
C PRO A 168 2.86 29.12 9.89
N ASP A 169 2.84 28.19 8.94
CA ASP A 169 1.65 27.84 8.16
C ASP A 169 0.76 26.85 8.91
N PRO A 170 -0.44 27.27 9.39
CA PRO A 170 -1.32 26.41 10.16
C PRO A 170 -2.02 25.32 9.35
N TYR A 171 -1.82 25.29 8.05
CA TYR A 171 -2.36 24.23 7.20
C TYR A 171 -1.72 22.87 7.49
N TYR A 172 -0.43 22.86 7.78
CA TYR A 172 0.31 21.65 8.05
C TYR A 172 0.24 21.31 9.54
N TYR A 173 -0.13 20.07 9.83
CA TYR A 173 -0.08 19.56 11.19
C TYR A 173 1.37 19.49 11.69
N ARG A 174 1.64 20.15 12.81
CA ARG A 174 2.94 20.19 13.48
C ARG A 174 2.82 19.47 14.82
N PRO A 175 3.33 18.25 14.96
CA PRO A 175 3.04 17.42 16.14
C PRO A 175 3.54 18.01 17.46
N ASP A 176 4.57 18.85 17.45
CA ASP A 176 5.05 19.53 18.66
C ASP A 176 4.14 20.70 19.12
N VAL A 177 3.34 21.25 18.22
CA VAL A 177 2.59 22.51 18.44
C VAL A 177 1.08 22.30 18.40
N ASP A 178 0.59 21.60 17.38
CA ASP A 178 -0.83 21.49 17.08
C ASP A 178 -1.49 20.30 17.81
N PRO A 179 -2.77 20.44 18.28
CA PRO A 179 -3.47 19.31 18.85
C PRO A 179 -3.95 18.31 17.77
N PRO A 180 -3.92 16.99 18.06
CA PRO A 180 -3.33 16.39 19.26
C PRO A 180 -1.81 16.52 19.27
N ARG A 181 -1.23 16.92 20.41
CA ARG A 181 0.21 17.13 20.52
C ARG A 181 0.96 15.82 20.76
N HIS A 182 2.01 15.62 19.97
CA HIS A 182 2.92 14.49 20.07
C HIS A 182 4.38 14.97 20.05
N PRO A 183 4.86 15.60 21.15
CA PRO A 183 6.20 16.19 21.17
C PRO A 183 7.29 15.17 20.87
N GLY A 184 8.21 15.53 19.96
CA GLY A 184 9.32 14.69 19.54
C GLY A 184 8.93 13.55 18.58
N LEU A 185 7.71 13.54 18.04
CA LEU A 185 7.25 12.51 17.10
C LEU A 185 8.15 12.43 15.86
N LEU A 186 8.44 13.54 15.21
CA LEU A 186 9.27 13.56 13.99
C LEU A 186 10.68 13.04 14.26
N ALA A 187 11.28 13.42 15.41
CA ALA A 187 12.56 12.88 15.80
C ALA A 187 12.54 11.38 16.13
N GLN A 188 11.40 10.84 16.56
CA GLN A 188 11.22 9.40 16.75
C GLN A 188 11.03 8.69 15.42
N ALA A 189 10.24 9.24 14.51
CA ALA A 189 10.00 8.70 13.17
C ALA A 189 11.30 8.50 12.37
N GLN A 190 12.26 9.42 12.52
CA GLN A 190 13.54 9.37 11.83
C GLN A 190 14.60 8.45 12.46
N ARG A 191 14.29 7.78 13.58
CA ARG A 191 15.26 6.88 14.22
C ARG A 191 15.40 5.59 13.41
N PRO A 192 16.63 5.13 13.18
CA PRO A 192 16.87 3.83 12.61
C PRO A 192 16.25 2.71 13.43
N PHE A 193 15.72 1.68 12.75
CA PHE A 193 15.18 0.50 13.40
C PHE A 193 15.55 -0.79 12.64
N GLU A 194 15.25 -1.95 13.19
CA GLU A 194 15.47 -3.24 12.56
C GLU A 194 14.14 -3.87 12.18
N SER A 195 13.95 -4.19 10.90
CA SER A 195 12.79 -4.93 10.42
C SER A 195 13.08 -6.43 10.35
N PRO A 196 12.12 -7.30 10.71
CA PRO A 196 12.26 -8.73 10.55
C PRO A 196 12.14 -9.20 9.09
N GLY A 197 11.66 -8.35 8.19
CA GLY A 197 11.30 -8.69 6.82
C GLY A 197 10.12 -9.65 6.71
N LEU A 198 9.59 -9.80 5.51
CA LEU A 198 8.58 -10.80 5.19
C LEU A 198 9.19 -12.21 5.23
N LYS A 199 8.58 -13.12 5.97
CA LYS A 199 8.99 -14.53 6.04
C LYS A 199 8.46 -15.36 4.87
N ALA A 200 7.30 -14.99 4.33
CA ALA A 200 6.74 -15.60 3.14
C ALA A 200 7.38 -15.00 1.87
N PRO A 201 7.45 -15.75 0.75
CA PRO A 201 7.78 -15.18 -0.54
C PRO A 201 6.84 -14.01 -0.86
N TRP A 202 7.40 -12.91 -1.36
CA TRP A 202 6.60 -11.77 -1.76
C TRP A 202 6.77 -11.45 -3.25
N TYR A 203 5.70 -10.93 -3.85
CA TYR A 203 5.54 -10.75 -5.28
C TYR A 203 5.16 -9.31 -5.58
N PRO A 204 6.09 -8.50 -6.15
CA PRO A 204 5.83 -7.10 -6.44
C PRO A 204 4.91 -6.90 -7.64
N VAL A 205 3.99 -5.98 -7.52
CA VAL A 205 3.32 -5.28 -8.61
C VAL A 205 3.79 -3.83 -8.56
N VAL A 206 4.07 -3.23 -9.70
CA VAL A 206 4.54 -1.85 -9.70
C VAL A 206 3.38 -0.87 -9.80
N GLY A 207 3.43 0.20 -8.99
CA GLY A 207 2.49 1.31 -9.01
C GLY A 207 3.02 2.54 -9.78
N ASN A 208 2.17 3.56 -9.92
CA ASN A 208 2.58 4.78 -10.62
C ASN A 208 3.55 5.62 -9.80
N HIS A 209 3.43 5.67 -8.48
CA HIS A 209 4.35 6.37 -7.59
C HIS A 209 5.74 5.72 -7.55
N ASP A 210 5.83 4.41 -7.71
CA ASP A 210 7.12 3.71 -7.82
C ASP A 210 7.95 4.16 -9.03
N LEU A 211 7.29 4.61 -10.11
CA LEU A 211 7.94 4.91 -11.39
C LEU A 211 7.93 6.38 -11.78
N LEU A 212 7.07 7.17 -11.16
CA LEU A 212 6.82 8.56 -11.52
C LEU A 212 6.94 9.45 -10.28
N VAL A 213 7.50 10.64 -10.46
CA VAL A 213 7.54 11.67 -9.42
C VAL A 213 6.12 11.98 -8.96
N GLN A 214 5.81 11.76 -7.70
CA GLN A 214 4.47 11.84 -7.11
C GLN A 214 3.40 11.16 -7.99
N GLY A 215 3.73 10.01 -8.56
CA GLY A 215 2.85 9.20 -9.39
C GLY A 215 2.45 9.79 -10.74
N ASN A 216 2.99 10.94 -11.16
CA ASN A 216 2.45 11.71 -12.27
C ASN A 216 3.42 12.05 -13.40
N LEU A 217 4.72 12.14 -13.16
CA LEU A 217 5.69 12.60 -14.14
C LEU A 217 6.94 11.71 -14.16
N ALA A 218 7.31 11.23 -15.34
CA ALA A 218 8.59 10.50 -15.46
C ALA A 218 9.75 11.34 -14.99
N PRO A 219 10.71 10.76 -14.23
CA PRO A 219 11.93 11.43 -13.80
C PRO A 219 12.67 12.12 -14.93
N THR A 220 13.20 13.30 -14.65
CA THR A 220 13.97 14.12 -15.59
C THR A 220 15.24 14.63 -14.89
N PRO A 221 16.29 15.06 -15.63
CA PRO A 221 17.45 15.69 -15.00
C PRO A 221 17.10 16.89 -14.11
N ARG A 222 15.99 17.59 -14.42
CA ARG A 222 15.53 18.74 -13.65
C ARG A 222 14.80 18.32 -12.38
N THR A 223 13.89 17.37 -12.43
CA THR A 223 13.21 16.87 -11.24
C THR A 223 14.20 16.21 -10.30
N ASN A 224 15.16 15.46 -10.84
CA ASN A 224 16.25 14.87 -10.07
C ASN A 224 17.12 15.94 -9.38
N ALA A 225 17.45 17.05 -10.05
CA ALA A 225 18.19 18.16 -9.45
C ALA A 225 17.39 18.88 -8.35
N ILE A 226 16.06 18.89 -8.43
CA ILE A 226 15.20 19.39 -7.35
C ILE A 226 15.23 18.42 -6.18
N ALA A 227 15.00 17.13 -6.41
CA ALA A 227 14.94 16.10 -5.37
C ALA A 227 16.23 16.04 -4.53
N THR A 228 17.40 16.07 -5.20
CA THR A 228 18.71 16.03 -4.53
C THR A 228 19.20 17.37 -4.00
N GLY A 229 18.45 18.45 -4.26
CA GLY A 229 18.82 19.83 -3.88
C GLY A 229 18.56 20.17 -2.42
N ASP A 230 18.72 21.45 -2.11
CA ASP A 230 18.64 21.99 -0.75
C ASP A 230 17.48 22.97 -0.53
N ARG A 231 16.51 23.03 -1.44
CA ARG A 231 15.39 23.97 -1.37
C ARG A 231 14.04 23.27 -1.44
N LYS A 232 13.34 23.23 -0.31
CA LYS A 232 11.98 22.72 -0.20
C LYS A 232 10.97 23.85 -0.26
N LEU A 233 9.96 23.70 -1.09
CA LEU A 233 8.88 24.67 -1.24
C LEU A 233 7.84 24.48 -0.13
N LEU A 234 7.58 25.52 0.64
CA LEU A 234 6.59 25.51 1.73
C LEU A 234 5.23 26.05 1.29
N THR A 235 5.22 27.10 0.45
CA THR A 235 3.99 27.72 -0.04
C THR A 235 4.14 28.15 -1.49
N LEU A 236 3.02 28.22 -2.21
CA LEU A 236 2.96 28.86 -3.53
C LEU A 236 2.57 30.33 -3.37
N GLY A 237 3.25 31.23 -4.09
CA GLY A 237 2.82 32.62 -4.21
C GLY A 237 1.46 32.73 -4.91
N PRO A 238 0.71 33.85 -4.72
CA PRO A 238 -0.64 34.01 -5.25
C PRO A 238 -0.77 33.77 -6.76
N ALA A 239 0.19 34.23 -7.55
CA ALA A 239 0.21 34.01 -9.00
C ALA A 239 0.41 32.54 -9.40
N ALA A 240 1.25 31.80 -8.65
CA ALA A 240 1.46 30.38 -8.87
C ALA A 240 0.25 29.56 -8.40
N LEU A 241 -0.37 29.94 -7.28
CA LEU A 241 -1.66 29.38 -6.83
C LEU A 241 -2.74 29.56 -7.89
N GLU A 242 -2.86 30.74 -8.49
CA GLU A 242 -3.83 30.99 -9.55
C GLU A 242 -3.49 30.19 -10.82
N ALA A 243 -2.22 30.12 -11.21
CA ALA A 243 -1.78 29.31 -12.35
C ALA A 243 -2.06 27.82 -12.17
N VAL A 244 -2.05 27.30 -10.92
CA VAL A 244 -2.42 25.93 -10.58
C VAL A 244 -3.95 25.76 -10.51
N ARG A 245 -4.73 26.84 -10.34
CA ARG A 245 -6.19 26.81 -10.41
C ARG A 245 -6.67 26.47 -11.82
N GLY A 246 -7.40 25.37 -11.96
CA GLY A 246 -7.95 24.95 -13.25
C GLY A 246 -6.98 24.18 -14.15
N LEU A 247 -5.75 23.94 -13.69
CA LEU A 247 -4.82 23.07 -14.42
C LEU A 247 -5.32 21.62 -14.38
N ARG A 248 -5.67 21.10 -15.55
CA ARG A 248 -5.53 19.66 -15.76
C ARG A 248 -4.04 19.35 -15.76
N LEU A 249 -3.60 18.48 -14.87
CA LEU A 249 -2.22 18.00 -14.89
C LEU A 249 -1.93 17.39 -16.26
N SER A 250 -1.26 18.16 -17.09
CA SER A 250 -0.70 17.68 -18.34
C SER A 250 0.81 17.71 -18.23
N ARG A 251 1.49 16.86 -18.99
CA ARG A 251 2.96 16.87 -19.10
C ARG A 251 3.50 18.28 -19.39
N ALA A 252 2.83 19.04 -20.25
CA ALA A 252 3.18 20.41 -20.57
C ALA A 252 3.07 21.34 -19.37
N THR A 253 2.02 21.19 -18.56
CA THR A 253 1.74 22.05 -17.41
C THR A 253 2.70 21.79 -16.27
N VAL A 254 2.97 20.53 -15.92
CA VAL A 254 3.95 20.15 -14.90
C VAL A 254 5.35 20.58 -15.35
N ALA A 255 5.71 20.33 -16.61
CA ALA A 255 6.98 20.76 -17.18
C ALA A 255 7.14 22.30 -17.19
N GLN A 256 6.05 23.04 -17.37
CA GLN A 256 6.06 24.50 -17.29
C GLN A 256 6.23 25.00 -15.85
N LEU A 257 5.51 24.42 -14.88
CA LEU A 257 5.68 24.74 -13.46
C LEU A 257 7.12 24.49 -13.00
N LEU A 258 7.69 23.35 -13.39
CA LEU A 258 9.08 23.03 -13.07
C LEU A 258 10.09 23.93 -13.78
N ARG A 259 9.81 24.42 -15.01
CA ARG A 259 10.69 25.33 -15.75
C ARG A 259 10.68 26.75 -15.23
N SER A 260 9.54 27.27 -14.82
CA SER A 260 9.39 28.63 -14.32
C SER A 260 9.95 28.82 -12.90
N GLY A 261 10.32 27.73 -12.21
CA GLY A 261 10.56 27.73 -10.77
C GLY A 261 9.26 28.08 -10.06
N LEU A 262 8.79 27.23 -9.17
CA LEU A 262 7.58 27.53 -8.41
C LEU A 262 7.84 28.72 -7.49
N PRO A 263 7.27 29.92 -7.75
CA PRO A 263 7.49 31.06 -6.88
C PRO A 263 6.70 30.87 -5.59
N GLY A 264 7.39 30.87 -4.47
CA GLY A 264 6.80 30.71 -3.15
C GLY A 264 7.83 30.80 -2.04
N ALA A 265 7.36 30.80 -0.81
CA ALA A 265 8.25 30.65 0.32
C ALA A 265 8.87 29.25 0.29
N SER A 266 10.17 29.20 0.46
CA SER A 266 10.93 27.95 0.53
C SER A 266 11.87 28.00 1.72
N GLU A 267 12.18 26.86 2.29
CA GLU A 267 13.20 26.69 3.30
C GLU A 267 14.40 25.94 2.75
N ARG A 268 15.51 26.01 3.48
CA ARG A 268 16.68 25.19 3.21
C ARG A 268 16.56 23.89 3.98
N VAL A 269 16.62 22.79 3.23
CA VAL A 269 16.75 21.44 3.77
C VAL A 269 18.16 20.92 3.45
N PRO A 270 18.71 19.98 4.21
CA PRO A 270 19.96 19.35 3.85
C PRO A 270 19.83 18.62 2.50
N ALA A 271 20.73 18.94 1.55
CA ALA A 271 20.81 18.21 0.29
C ALA A 271 21.19 16.74 0.53
N ASP A 272 20.58 15.83 -0.19
CA ASP A 272 20.92 14.41 -0.10
C ASP A 272 20.97 13.77 -1.49
N PRO A 273 22.15 13.28 -1.94
CA PRO A 273 22.26 12.59 -3.23
C PRO A 273 21.48 11.26 -3.29
N ARG A 274 21.09 10.66 -2.15
CA ARG A 274 20.26 9.46 -2.10
C ARG A 274 18.82 9.70 -2.54
N ARG A 275 18.35 10.96 -2.52
CA ARG A 275 17.04 11.38 -3.07
C ARG A 275 17.01 11.35 -4.59
N ARG A 276 18.07 10.87 -5.26
CA ARG A 276 18.07 10.76 -6.73
C ARG A 276 16.90 9.92 -7.22
N GLU A 277 16.26 10.41 -8.26
CA GLU A 277 15.16 9.74 -8.91
C GLU A 277 15.66 8.57 -9.76
N LEU A 278 14.90 7.48 -9.74
CA LEU A 278 15.20 6.25 -10.47
C LEU A 278 14.40 6.18 -11.77
N SER A 279 15.01 5.69 -12.82
CA SER A 279 14.28 5.28 -14.02
C SER A 279 13.43 4.04 -13.74
N ALA A 280 12.36 3.85 -14.52
CA ALA A 280 11.52 2.65 -14.42
C ALA A 280 12.33 1.34 -14.49
N ALA A 281 13.38 1.28 -15.36
CA ALA A 281 14.24 0.11 -15.45
C ALA A 281 15.02 -0.16 -14.16
N GLN A 282 15.48 0.88 -13.46
CA GLN A 282 16.18 0.73 -12.18
C GLN A 282 15.24 0.27 -11.06
N VAL A 283 14.04 0.85 -10.97
CA VAL A 283 13.04 0.41 -10.01
C VAL A 283 12.67 -1.05 -10.22
N LEU A 284 12.34 -1.45 -11.46
CA LEU A 284 12.01 -2.86 -11.76
C LEU A 284 13.16 -3.81 -11.47
N ALA A 285 14.41 -3.39 -11.72
CA ALA A 285 15.59 -4.18 -11.38
C ALA A 285 15.74 -4.37 -9.87
N ALA A 286 15.52 -3.30 -9.08
CA ALA A 286 15.58 -3.34 -7.62
C ALA A 286 14.49 -4.24 -7.03
N LEU A 287 13.22 -4.11 -7.48
CA LEU A 287 12.12 -4.97 -7.06
C LEU A 287 12.38 -6.45 -7.37
N ARG A 288 12.85 -6.76 -8.58
CA ARG A 288 13.22 -8.14 -8.97
C ARG A 288 14.35 -8.70 -8.13
N HIS A 289 15.38 -7.90 -7.91
CA HIS A 289 16.50 -8.32 -7.07
C HIS A 289 16.09 -8.58 -5.63
N ALA A 290 15.25 -7.70 -5.07
CA ALA A 290 14.82 -7.77 -3.68
C ALA A 290 13.87 -8.95 -3.43
N SER A 291 12.91 -9.18 -4.31
CA SER A 291 11.91 -10.25 -4.17
C SER A 291 12.37 -11.61 -4.72
N GLY A 292 13.34 -11.63 -5.64
CA GLY A 292 13.69 -12.80 -6.43
C GLY A 292 12.65 -13.15 -7.52
N HIS A 293 11.67 -12.28 -7.74
CA HIS A 293 10.54 -12.48 -8.65
C HIS A 293 10.37 -11.30 -9.63
N GLY A 294 9.48 -11.43 -10.63
CA GLY A 294 9.13 -10.31 -11.52
C GLY A 294 9.52 -10.47 -12.98
N GLY A 295 9.99 -11.65 -13.41
CA GLY A 295 10.38 -11.90 -14.80
C GLY A 295 11.58 -11.08 -15.27
N SER A 296 11.82 -10.99 -16.59
CA SER A 296 13.00 -10.32 -17.16
C SER A 296 12.68 -9.26 -18.23
N GLY A 297 11.41 -9.04 -18.53
CA GLY A 297 10.96 -8.09 -19.57
C GLY A 297 11.05 -6.62 -19.16
N PRO A 298 10.70 -5.69 -20.06
CA PRO A 298 10.64 -4.25 -19.76
C PRO A 298 9.44 -3.86 -18.89
N LEU A 299 8.50 -4.77 -18.69
CA LEU A 299 7.35 -4.65 -17.81
C LEU A 299 7.44 -5.70 -16.69
N LEU A 300 6.73 -5.48 -15.60
CA LEU A 300 6.64 -6.41 -14.48
C LEU A 300 5.46 -7.38 -14.69
N ASP A 301 5.43 -8.02 -15.87
CA ASP A 301 4.46 -9.07 -16.20
C ASP A 301 5.05 -10.43 -15.90
N TYR A 302 4.46 -11.20 -15.00
CA TYR A 302 4.93 -12.53 -14.63
C TYR A 302 3.83 -13.35 -13.94
N VAL A 303 4.13 -14.62 -13.66
CA VAL A 303 3.25 -15.53 -12.96
C VAL A 303 3.96 -16.17 -11.77
N PHE A 304 3.19 -16.56 -10.77
CA PHE A 304 3.66 -17.27 -9.58
C PHE A 304 2.61 -18.26 -9.08
N ASP A 305 2.97 -19.09 -8.13
CA ASP A 305 2.06 -20.04 -7.49
C ASP A 305 1.96 -19.77 -5.99
N ALA A 306 0.74 -19.72 -5.46
CA ALA A 306 0.42 -19.65 -4.03
C ALA A 306 -0.53 -20.80 -3.69
N GLY A 307 0.01 -21.90 -3.16
CA GLY A 307 -0.75 -23.13 -2.99
C GLY A 307 -1.32 -23.62 -4.32
N ALA A 308 -2.64 -23.81 -4.39
CA ALA A 308 -3.30 -24.22 -5.64
C ALA A 308 -3.59 -23.07 -6.61
N VAL A 309 -3.41 -21.81 -6.18
CA VAL A 309 -3.71 -20.62 -6.99
C VAL A 309 -2.55 -20.30 -7.93
N ARG A 310 -2.88 -20.00 -9.18
CA ARG A 310 -2.00 -19.33 -10.14
C ARG A 310 -2.21 -17.82 -10.01
N GLY A 311 -1.22 -17.10 -9.47
CA GLY A 311 -1.14 -15.64 -9.52
C GLY A 311 -0.61 -15.17 -10.88
N ILE A 312 -1.26 -14.19 -11.46
CA ILE A 312 -0.80 -13.48 -12.68
C ILE A 312 -0.64 -12.02 -12.30
N VAL A 313 0.56 -11.47 -12.46
CA VAL A 313 0.85 -10.04 -12.28
C VAL A 313 0.88 -9.37 -13.64
N LEU A 314 0.15 -8.26 -13.78
CA LEU A 314 0.08 -7.47 -15.00
C LEU A 314 0.44 -6.01 -14.69
N ASP A 315 1.55 -5.53 -15.24
CA ASP A 315 2.05 -4.17 -15.08
C ASP A 315 1.20 -3.18 -15.90
N THR A 316 0.32 -2.48 -15.22
CA THR A 316 -0.60 -1.52 -15.85
C THR A 316 -0.08 -0.09 -15.86
N ILE A 317 1.16 0.18 -15.47
CA ILE A 317 1.63 1.55 -15.26
C ILE A 317 2.14 2.20 -16.54
N ARG A 318 1.77 3.46 -16.72
CA ARG A 318 2.36 4.35 -17.75
C ARG A 318 3.82 4.64 -17.42
N ARG A 319 4.59 4.99 -18.44
CA ARG A 319 6.03 5.29 -18.28
C ARG A 319 6.37 6.75 -18.56
N ASP A 320 5.36 7.57 -18.82
CA ASP A 320 5.55 8.95 -19.26
C ASP A 320 4.87 9.96 -18.34
N VAL A 321 3.55 9.96 -18.27
CA VAL A 321 2.76 10.94 -17.54
C VAL A 321 1.38 10.42 -17.17
N GLY A 322 0.91 10.83 -15.98
CA GLY A 322 -0.41 10.56 -15.44
C GLY A 322 -0.53 9.21 -14.74
N SER A 323 -1.35 9.18 -13.70
CA SER A 323 -1.57 8.03 -12.81
C SER A 323 -2.47 6.94 -13.41
N GLY A 324 -3.20 7.22 -14.51
CA GLY A 324 -4.14 6.26 -15.09
C GLY A 324 -3.47 5.00 -15.65
N GLY A 325 -4.08 3.83 -15.41
CA GLY A 325 -3.59 2.55 -15.89
C GLY A 325 -3.59 2.39 -17.42
N LEU A 326 -2.73 1.50 -17.92
CA LEU A 326 -2.62 1.15 -19.33
C LEU A 326 -2.33 -0.32 -19.53
N VAL A 327 -3.22 -1.05 -20.18
CA VAL A 327 -2.98 -2.42 -20.68
C VAL A 327 -2.63 -2.35 -22.17
N ARG A 328 -1.45 -2.85 -22.52
CA ARG A 328 -0.92 -2.79 -23.88
C ARG A 328 -1.35 -4.00 -24.72
N PRO A 329 -1.46 -3.89 -26.06
CA PRO A 329 -1.85 -5.03 -26.90
C PRO A 329 -0.95 -6.27 -26.75
N ALA A 330 0.35 -6.08 -26.51
CA ALA A 330 1.27 -7.19 -26.26
C ALA A 330 0.94 -7.93 -24.95
N GLN A 331 0.54 -7.20 -23.92
CA GLN A 331 0.14 -7.76 -22.63
C GLN A 331 -1.17 -8.57 -22.75
N LEU A 332 -2.12 -8.14 -23.58
CA LEU A 332 -3.34 -8.92 -23.83
C LEU A 332 -3.03 -10.28 -24.46
N ARG A 333 -2.08 -10.33 -25.42
CA ARG A 333 -1.63 -11.60 -26.01
C ARG A 333 -0.91 -12.48 -24.99
N TRP A 334 -0.08 -11.87 -24.14
CA TRP A 334 0.61 -12.58 -23.06
C TRP A 334 -0.41 -13.10 -22.01
N LEU A 335 -1.31 -12.27 -21.52
CA LEU A 335 -2.35 -12.67 -20.57
C LEU A 335 -3.19 -13.85 -21.11
N ALA A 336 -3.60 -13.80 -22.38
CA ALA A 336 -4.34 -14.90 -23.00
C ALA A 336 -3.53 -16.22 -23.06
N ARG A 337 -2.19 -16.17 -23.17
CA ARG A 337 -1.34 -17.37 -23.09
C ARG A 337 -1.25 -17.90 -21.66
N GLU A 338 -1.04 -17.01 -20.68
CA GLU A 338 -0.91 -17.40 -19.27
C GLU A 338 -2.21 -17.99 -18.71
N LEU A 339 -3.36 -17.43 -19.08
CA LEU A 339 -4.66 -18.01 -18.75
C LEU A 339 -4.79 -19.45 -19.29
N ARG A 340 -4.46 -19.67 -20.56
CA ARG A 340 -4.47 -21.04 -21.12
C ARG A 340 -3.46 -21.96 -20.44
N ALA A 341 -2.26 -21.46 -20.11
CA ALA A 341 -1.22 -22.23 -19.43
C ALA A 341 -1.59 -22.58 -17.97
N ALA A 342 -2.42 -21.78 -17.32
CA ALA A 342 -2.96 -22.10 -15.99
C ALA A 342 -3.80 -23.38 -16.01
N GLY A 343 -4.42 -23.72 -17.11
CA GLY A 343 -5.24 -24.94 -17.26
C GLY A 343 -6.47 -24.88 -16.36
N ARG A 344 -6.60 -25.84 -15.44
CA ARG A 344 -7.72 -25.93 -14.50
C ARG A 344 -7.46 -25.33 -13.12
N ARG A 345 -6.32 -24.66 -12.93
CA ARG A 345 -5.97 -24.03 -11.65
C ARG A 345 -6.81 -22.77 -11.45
N PRO A 346 -7.25 -22.50 -10.20
CA PRO A 346 -7.82 -21.20 -9.87
C PRO A 346 -6.81 -20.07 -10.18
N VAL A 347 -7.28 -19.02 -10.85
CA VAL A 347 -6.45 -17.88 -11.25
C VAL A 347 -6.88 -16.63 -10.48
N VAL A 348 -5.89 -15.91 -9.94
CA VAL A 348 -6.07 -14.55 -9.43
C VAL A 348 -5.15 -13.61 -10.22
N LEU A 349 -5.74 -12.60 -10.83
CA LEU A 349 -4.98 -11.53 -11.49
C LEU A 349 -4.69 -10.41 -10.50
N PHE A 350 -3.47 -9.90 -10.51
CA PHE A 350 -3.03 -8.76 -9.71
C PHE A 350 -2.57 -7.63 -10.60
N THR A 351 -3.11 -6.43 -10.36
CA THR A 351 -2.71 -5.19 -11.02
C THR A 351 -2.58 -4.10 -9.95
N HIS A 352 -1.87 -3.01 -10.26
CA HIS A 352 -1.99 -1.82 -9.42
C HIS A 352 -3.28 -1.07 -9.77
N SER A 353 -3.38 -0.53 -10.98
CA SER A 353 -4.58 0.20 -11.40
C SER A 353 -5.76 -0.73 -11.68
N PRO A 354 -7.00 -0.35 -11.32
CA PRO A 354 -8.20 -1.11 -11.64
C PRO A 354 -8.36 -1.29 -13.16
N LEU A 355 -8.62 -2.51 -13.62
CA LEU A 355 -8.88 -2.77 -15.04
C LEU A 355 -10.14 -2.07 -15.56
N THR A 356 -11.08 -1.72 -14.68
CA THR A 356 -12.33 -1.01 -15.03
C THR A 356 -12.09 0.42 -15.51
N SER A 357 -10.99 1.06 -15.06
CA SER A 357 -10.61 2.43 -15.42
C SER A 357 -9.36 2.51 -16.30
N ALA A 358 -8.55 1.45 -16.34
CA ALA A 358 -7.33 1.42 -17.16
C ALA A 358 -7.63 1.46 -18.65
N ALA A 359 -6.85 2.24 -19.41
CA ALA A 359 -6.90 2.21 -20.88
C ALA A 359 -6.53 0.79 -21.38
N GLY A 360 -7.35 0.19 -22.22
CA GLY A 360 -7.20 -1.21 -22.65
C GLY A 360 -7.66 -2.25 -21.63
N GLY A 361 -8.06 -1.84 -20.42
CA GLY A 361 -8.51 -2.72 -19.34
C GLY A 361 -9.77 -3.52 -19.68
N ALA A 362 -10.72 -2.93 -20.44
CA ALA A 362 -11.90 -3.63 -20.92
C ALA A 362 -11.56 -4.88 -21.75
N ALA A 363 -10.49 -4.83 -22.55
CA ALA A 363 -10.03 -5.99 -23.33
C ALA A 363 -9.41 -7.07 -22.44
N ALA A 364 -8.69 -6.68 -21.36
CA ALA A 364 -8.19 -7.62 -20.36
C ALA A 364 -9.35 -8.28 -19.60
N LEU A 365 -10.34 -7.51 -19.15
CA LEU A 365 -11.55 -8.04 -18.50
C LEU A 365 -12.29 -9.02 -19.41
N ALA A 366 -12.39 -8.74 -20.73
CA ALA A 366 -13.02 -9.66 -21.68
C ALA A 366 -12.25 -11.00 -21.83
N LEU A 367 -10.95 -11.04 -21.57
CA LEU A 367 -10.20 -12.30 -21.50
C LEU A 367 -10.54 -13.08 -20.20
N LEU A 368 -10.59 -12.37 -19.07
CA LEU A 368 -10.98 -12.98 -17.78
C LEU A 368 -12.43 -13.51 -17.82
N ASP A 369 -13.35 -12.77 -18.44
CA ASP A 369 -14.77 -13.17 -18.56
C ASP A 369 -14.96 -14.49 -19.32
N ARG A 370 -13.98 -14.91 -20.14
CA ARG A 370 -14.02 -16.17 -20.91
C ARG A 370 -13.40 -17.36 -20.20
N ASP A 371 -12.60 -17.11 -19.16
CA ASP A 371 -11.90 -18.18 -18.45
C ASP A 371 -12.55 -18.46 -17.10
N ARG A 372 -13.28 -19.58 -17.02
CA ARG A 372 -14.03 -20.01 -15.83
C ARG A 372 -13.17 -20.33 -14.61
N HIS A 373 -11.84 -20.39 -14.75
CA HIS A 373 -10.92 -20.65 -13.64
C HIS A 373 -10.45 -19.36 -12.96
N VAL A 374 -10.77 -18.18 -13.51
CA VAL A 374 -10.54 -16.91 -12.84
C VAL A 374 -11.47 -16.79 -11.63
N VAL A 375 -10.90 -16.58 -10.45
CA VAL A 375 -11.64 -16.42 -9.18
C VAL A 375 -11.69 -14.98 -8.72
N ALA A 376 -10.63 -14.18 -9.00
CA ALA A 376 -10.61 -12.76 -8.67
C ALA A 376 -9.64 -11.98 -9.57
N ALA A 377 -9.90 -10.66 -9.68
CA ALA A 377 -8.94 -9.65 -10.11
C ALA A 377 -8.79 -8.63 -8.98
N VAL A 378 -7.56 -8.49 -8.47
CA VAL A 378 -7.22 -7.73 -7.25
C VAL A 378 -6.36 -6.53 -7.62
N HIS A 379 -6.64 -5.37 -7.01
CA HIS A 379 -5.91 -4.13 -7.30
C HIS A 379 -5.72 -3.24 -6.07
N GLY A 380 -4.82 -2.25 -6.17
CA GLY A 380 -4.61 -1.11 -5.27
C GLY A 380 -5.12 0.21 -5.86
N ASP A 381 -4.27 1.26 -5.90
CA ASP A 381 -4.42 2.57 -6.57
C ASP A 381 -5.59 3.44 -6.05
N THR A 382 -6.71 2.85 -5.74
CA THR A 382 -7.91 3.58 -5.30
C THR A 382 -7.96 3.86 -3.81
N HIS A 383 -7.05 3.27 -3.05
CA HIS A 383 -7.00 3.29 -1.59
C HIS A 383 -8.29 2.82 -0.90
N ARG A 384 -9.18 2.13 -1.63
CA ARG A 384 -10.53 1.81 -1.18
C ARG A 384 -10.77 0.31 -1.10
N ASN A 385 -11.33 -0.14 0.01
CA ASN A 385 -11.91 -1.47 0.09
C ASN A 385 -13.20 -1.54 -0.73
N GLN A 386 -13.20 -2.40 -1.74
CA GLN A 386 -14.35 -2.63 -2.59
C GLN A 386 -14.37 -4.07 -3.10
N ILE A 387 -15.53 -4.72 -3.08
CA ILE A 387 -15.73 -6.06 -3.64
C ILE A 387 -16.95 -6.04 -4.57
N VAL A 388 -16.72 -6.26 -5.86
CA VAL A 388 -17.76 -6.17 -6.90
C VAL A 388 -17.86 -7.51 -7.65
N PRO A 389 -19.06 -8.09 -7.78
CA PRO A 389 -19.26 -9.30 -8.59
C PRO A 389 -19.12 -8.97 -10.08
N ARG A 390 -18.47 -9.87 -10.84
CA ARG A 390 -18.38 -9.76 -12.30
C ARG A 390 -18.47 -11.13 -12.96
N GLY A 391 -19.54 -11.34 -13.72
CA GLY A 391 -19.72 -12.62 -14.43
C GLY A 391 -19.67 -13.82 -13.50
N HIS A 392 -18.48 -14.43 -13.34
CA HIS A 392 -18.25 -15.62 -12.51
C HIS A 392 -17.09 -15.43 -11.51
N TYR A 393 -16.52 -14.23 -11.37
CA TYR A 393 -15.40 -13.91 -10.48
C TYR A 393 -15.58 -12.55 -9.80
N TRP A 394 -14.67 -12.18 -8.90
CA TRP A 394 -14.77 -10.99 -8.08
C TRP A 394 -13.71 -9.96 -8.48
N LEU A 395 -14.09 -8.69 -8.56
CA LEU A 395 -13.17 -7.56 -8.62
C LEU A 395 -12.96 -7.05 -7.19
N ILE A 396 -11.71 -6.96 -6.73
CA ILE A 396 -11.39 -6.64 -5.34
C ILE A 396 -10.37 -5.51 -5.30
N GLY A 397 -10.77 -4.36 -4.76
CA GLY A 397 -9.90 -3.27 -4.38
C GLY A 397 -9.57 -3.33 -2.89
N THR A 398 -8.36 -2.94 -2.52
CA THR A 398 -7.90 -2.90 -1.12
C THR A 398 -7.50 -1.48 -0.74
N SER A 399 -7.81 -1.08 0.51
CA SER A 399 -7.38 0.20 1.08
C SER A 399 -5.85 0.25 1.20
N SER A 400 -5.32 1.49 1.19
CA SER A 400 -3.89 1.73 1.31
C SER A 400 -3.36 1.54 2.74
N LEU A 401 -2.04 1.44 2.86
CA LEU A 401 -1.34 1.61 4.14
C LEU A 401 -1.08 3.09 4.46
N ALA A 402 -1.21 3.99 3.49
CA ALA A 402 -1.01 5.41 3.68
C ALA A 402 -2.22 6.14 4.29
N ASP A 403 -3.44 5.77 3.90
CA ASP A 403 -4.67 6.42 4.36
C ASP A 403 -5.47 5.53 5.31
N TYR A 404 -6.32 6.13 6.16
CA TYR A 404 -7.22 5.35 7.01
C TYR A 404 -8.08 4.38 6.17
N PRO A 405 -8.16 3.09 6.52
CA PRO A 405 -7.84 2.47 7.82
C PRO A 405 -6.43 1.88 7.95
N GLN A 406 -5.53 2.01 6.99
CA GLN A 406 -4.16 1.46 7.03
C GLN A 406 -4.13 -0.06 7.24
N GLN A 407 -4.76 -0.80 6.35
CA GLN A 407 -4.96 -2.24 6.49
C GLN A 407 -4.45 -3.01 5.27
N ALA A 408 -3.85 -4.17 5.53
CA ALA A 408 -3.61 -5.19 4.52
C ALA A 408 -4.85 -6.10 4.38
N ARG A 409 -4.86 -7.02 3.42
CA ARG A 409 -5.95 -7.95 3.16
C ARG A 409 -5.44 -9.39 3.08
N ALA A 410 -6.13 -10.30 3.74
CA ALA A 410 -5.92 -11.73 3.63
C ALA A 410 -6.93 -12.37 2.67
N PHE A 411 -6.50 -13.44 2.01
CA PHE A 411 -7.31 -14.27 1.12
C PHE A 411 -7.10 -15.74 1.43
N GLU A 412 -8.19 -16.45 1.66
CA GLU A 412 -8.19 -17.90 1.80
C GLU A 412 -9.11 -18.51 0.75
N LEU A 413 -8.55 -19.29 -0.17
CA LEU A 413 -9.33 -20.02 -1.16
C LEU A 413 -9.58 -21.42 -0.65
N ASP A 414 -10.85 -21.79 -0.61
CA ASP A 414 -11.31 -23.09 -0.15
C ASP A 414 -12.07 -23.86 -1.23
N ARG A 415 -12.05 -25.19 -1.10
CA ARG A 415 -13.03 -26.05 -1.75
C ARG A 415 -14.19 -26.27 -0.79
N ALA A 416 -15.40 -26.07 -1.30
CA ALA A 416 -16.63 -26.30 -0.58
C ALA A 416 -17.09 -27.77 -0.67
N ALA A 417 -18.05 -28.14 0.17
CA ALA A 417 -18.61 -29.52 0.25
C ALA A 417 -19.25 -29.97 -1.07
N ASP A 418 -19.82 -29.04 -1.85
CA ASP A 418 -20.41 -29.29 -3.17
C ASP A 418 -19.38 -29.26 -4.32
N GLY A 419 -18.10 -29.15 -4.00
CA GLY A 419 -16.99 -29.09 -4.96
C GLY A 419 -16.71 -27.74 -5.56
N LYS A 420 -17.51 -26.71 -5.28
CA LYS A 420 -17.29 -25.32 -5.72
C LYS A 420 -16.14 -24.64 -4.95
N LEU A 421 -15.83 -23.42 -5.33
CA LEU A 421 -14.82 -22.62 -4.66
C LEU A 421 -15.47 -21.54 -3.81
N VAL A 422 -14.85 -21.24 -2.67
CA VAL A 422 -15.17 -20.10 -1.81
C VAL A 422 -13.89 -19.31 -1.57
N LEU A 423 -13.90 -18.04 -1.91
CA LEU A 423 -12.82 -17.13 -1.57
C LEU A 423 -13.22 -16.34 -0.33
N GLN A 424 -12.62 -16.66 0.81
CA GLN A 424 -12.77 -15.87 2.02
C GLN A 424 -11.74 -14.75 2.00
N THR A 425 -12.13 -13.55 2.40
CA THR A 425 -11.22 -12.40 2.51
C THR A 425 -11.55 -11.59 3.75
N TRP A 426 -10.50 -11.06 4.40
CA TRP A 426 -10.64 -10.20 5.58
C TRP A 426 -9.47 -9.22 5.68
N MET A 427 -9.71 -8.13 6.41
CA MET A 427 -8.68 -7.14 6.62
C MET A 427 -7.74 -7.53 7.76
N ILE A 428 -6.50 -7.08 7.63
CA ILE A 428 -5.43 -7.24 8.62
C ILE A 428 -4.99 -5.85 9.06
N ASP A 429 -5.17 -5.55 10.34
CA ASP A 429 -4.58 -4.35 10.96
C ASP A 429 -3.07 -4.52 11.07
N HIS A 430 -2.30 -3.44 11.03
CA HIS A 430 -0.88 -3.50 11.39
C HIS A 430 -0.72 -3.85 12.88
N ASP A 431 0.46 -4.29 13.29
CA ASP A 431 0.72 -4.81 14.64
C ASP A 431 0.45 -3.71 15.69
N PRO A 432 -0.49 -3.94 16.63
CA PRO A 432 -0.86 -2.97 17.63
C PRO A 432 0.19 -2.75 18.73
N SER A 433 1.29 -3.49 18.74
CA SER A 433 2.40 -3.26 19.65
C SER A 433 3.33 -2.12 19.21
N ASP A 434 3.27 -1.72 17.93
CA ASP A 434 4.01 -0.57 17.41
C ASP A 434 3.25 0.74 17.67
N ARG A 435 3.77 1.52 18.63
CA ARG A 435 3.15 2.79 19.02
C ARG A 435 3.17 3.85 17.91
N LEU A 436 4.19 3.87 17.07
CA LEU A 436 4.29 4.86 15.98
C LEU A 436 3.30 4.52 14.87
N ALA A 437 3.16 3.24 14.53
CA ALA A 437 2.14 2.78 13.60
C ALA A 437 0.71 3.03 14.13
N GLU A 438 0.44 2.77 15.42
CA GLU A 438 -0.85 3.09 16.04
C GLU A 438 -1.15 4.60 16.00
N LEU A 439 -0.14 5.43 16.27
CA LEU A 439 -0.28 6.87 16.17
C LEU A 439 -0.53 7.32 14.72
N SER A 440 0.14 6.69 13.75
CA SER A 440 -0.12 6.93 12.34
C SER A 440 -1.59 6.67 11.99
N ARG A 441 -2.16 5.54 12.42
CA ARG A 441 -3.58 5.21 12.21
C ARG A 441 -4.49 6.26 12.84
N GLN A 442 -4.17 6.72 14.05
CA GLN A 442 -4.93 7.76 14.73
C GLN A 442 -4.89 9.09 13.98
N LEU A 443 -3.72 9.50 13.49
CA LEU A 443 -3.58 10.71 12.68
C LEU A 443 -4.30 10.59 11.33
N ALA A 444 -4.21 9.44 10.67
CA ALA A 444 -4.92 9.14 9.43
C ALA A 444 -6.45 9.19 9.62
N TYR A 445 -6.94 8.75 10.77
CA TYR A 445 -8.37 8.85 11.11
C TYR A 445 -8.82 10.29 11.33
N LEU A 446 -8.04 11.09 12.03
CA LEU A 446 -8.33 12.52 12.24
C LEU A 446 -8.30 13.30 10.92
N ASP A 447 -7.36 12.98 10.04
CA ASP A 447 -7.28 13.55 8.70
C ASP A 447 -8.51 13.19 7.85
N PHE A 448 -8.99 11.96 7.96
CA PHE A 448 -10.23 11.51 7.33
C PHE A 448 -11.44 12.34 7.83
N GLN A 449 -11.55 12.60 9.13
CA GLN A 449 -12.57 13.48 9.70
C GLN A 449 -12.40 14.94 9.27
N GLY A 450 -11.18 15.39 9.03
CA GLY A 450 -10.84 16.74 8.59
C GLY A 450 -11.30 17.11 7.16
N GLY A 451 -11.91 16.17 6.45
CA GLY A 451 -12.50 16.40 5.13
C GLY A 451 -11.73 15.80 3.96
N ARG A 452 -10.76 14.95 4.22
CA ARG A 452 -10.11 14.15 3.19
C ARG A 452 -11.12 13.16 2.57
N VAL A 453 -10.78 12.55 1.45
CA VAL A 453 -11.67 11.64 0.72
C VAL A 453 -12.21 10.54 1.65
N GLN A 454 -13.54 10.45 1.74
CA GLN A 454 -14.23 9.48 2.59
C GLN A 454 -14.45 8.14 1.86
N GLY A 455 -14.71 7.09 2.65
CA GLY A 455 -15.16 5.80 2.15
C GLY A 455 -14.05 4.83 1.76
N PHE A 456 -12.78 5.09 2.12
CA PHE A 456 -11.68 4.16 1.89
C PHE A 456 -11.85 2.83 2.64
N ALA A 457 -12.44 2.87 3.84
CA ALA A 457 -12.72 1.66 4.62
C ALA A 457 -13.72 0.71 3.94
N GLY A 458 -14.57 1.19 3.05
CA GLY A 458 -15.64 0.41 2.44
C GLY A 458 -16.76 0.04 3.41
N THR A 459 -17.74 -0.72 2.93
CA THR A 459 -18.79 -1.32 3.76
C THR A 459 -18.29 -2.59 4.46
N PRO A 460 -18.99 -3.14 5.46
CA PRO A 460 -18.64 -4.44 6.02
C PRO A 460 -18.50 -5.56 4.97
N ALA A 461 -19.33 -5.55 3.93
CA ALA A 461 -19.30 -6.51 2.83
C ALA A 461 -18.12 -6.33 1.86
N ASP A 462 -17.45 -5.16 1.91
CA ASP A 462 -16.23 -4.88 1.14
C ASP A 462 -14.95 -5.20 1.93
N ARG A 463 -15.08 -5.48 3.22
CA ARG A 463 -13.97 -5.72 4.15
C ARG A 463 -13.78 -7.21 4.43
N ASN A 464 -14.70 -7.81 5.17
CA ASN A 464 -14.64 -9.20 5.59
C ASN A 464 -15.78 -9.99 4.93
N ALA A 465 -15.47 -10.86 3.98
CA ALA A 465 -16.49 -11.51 3.17
C ALA A 465 -16.15 -12.96 2.82
N ARG A 466 -17.19 -13.79 2.67
CA ARG A 466 -17.15 -15.07 1.95
C ARG A 466 -17.74 -14.87 0.57
N LEU A 467 -16.93 -15.07 -0.44
CA LEU A 467 -17.24 -14.84 -1.84
C LEU A 467 -17.46 -16.18 -2.51
N TYR A 468 -18.71 -16.52 -2.78
CA TYR A 468 -19.07 -17.80 -3.40
C TYR A 468 -18.88 -17.74 -4.90
N LEU A 469 -18.30 -18.80 -5.49
CA LEU A 469 -17.95 -18.92 -6.91
C LEU A 469 -18.76 -20.05 -7.55
N PRO A 470 -19.23 -19.88 -8.82
CA PRO A 470 -20.09 -20.86 -9.50
C PRO A 470 -19.39 -22.16 -9.88
#